data_cb6dc4bb933a0cea88ffae1b5646e0ed
#
_entry.id   cb6dc4bb933a0cea88ffae1b5646e0ed
#
_cell.length_a   1.000
_cell.length_b   1.000
_cell.length_c   1.000
_cell.angle_alpha   90.00
_cell.angle_beta   90.00
_cell.angle_gamma   90.00
#
_symmetry.space_group_name_H-M   'P 1'
#
loop_
_entity.id
_entity.type
_entity.pdbx_description
1 polymer ?
#
loop_
_entity_poly.entity_id
_entity_poly.type
_entity_poly.pdbx_seq_one_letter_code
_entity_poly.pdbx_strand_id
1 'polypeptide(L)'
;MIKVEGAFYRYPGAPRDVIQDISFTVRKGEIFGFLGPSGAGKSTLQKILTGVLRDYQGWVQVLGTEMKHRKSSFYERIGVDFEFPNFYGKFTALENLQYFASLYHQKTLDPLTLLEQVGLQHDAHKRVASYSKGMKMRLGFVRCLLHNPQLLFLDEPTSGLDPANARILKDMMLEQKAGGKTIILTTHNMHDAGELCDRVAFIVDGKIRALNTPQAFQVERSGSAEVNYSYRRDGRTVDRRSTLTQLGQDDEFVKALQNGSLLRIHSKERTLEEVFIALTGRQLQ
;
A
#
# COMPACT_ATOMS: atom_id res chain seq x y z
N MET A 1 1.30 -17.53 -3.11
CA MET A 1 0.47 -17.08 -1.98
C MET A 1 -0.95 -16.72 -2.44
N ILE A 2 -1.10 -15.83 -3.41
CA ILE A 2 -2.37 -15.50 -4.08
C ILE A 2 -2.21 -15.72 -5.57
N LYS A 3 -3.24 -16.27 -6.23
CA LYS A 3 -3.31 -16.41 -7.68
C LYS A 3 -4.73 -16.05 -8.14
N VAL A 4 -4.82 -15.14 -9.10
CA VAL A 4 -6.07 -14.69 -9.72
C VAL A 4 -5.96 -14.84 -11.22
N GLU A 5 -6.95 -15.47 -11.85
CA GLU A 5 -7.01 -15.72 -13.29
C GLU A 5 -8.38 -15.33 -13.83
N GLY A 6 -8.40 -14.32 -14.70
CA GLY A 6 -9.58 -13.87 -15.41
C GLY A 6 -10.75 -13.49 -14.50
N ALA A 7 -10.49 -12.74 -13.42
CA ALA A 7 -11.54 -12.35 -12.50
C ALA A 7 -12.43 -11.26 -13.06
N PHE A 8 -13.77 -11.48 -13.02
CA PHE A 8 -14.80 -10.48 -13.31
C PHE A 8 -15.76 -10.40 -12.13
N TYR A 9 -16.26 -9.22 -11.85
CA TYR A 9 -17.30 -9.04 -10.85
C TYR A 9 -18.21 -7.85 -11.15
N ARG A 10 -19.51 -8.06 -10.96
CA ARG A 10 -20.57 -7.05 -11.06
C ARG A 10 -21.44 -7.08 -9.82
N TYR A 11 -21.68 -5.92 -9.22
CA TYR A 11 -22.66 -5.83 -8.14
C TYR A 11 -24.08 -6.05 -8.70
N PRO A 12 -24.99 -6.68 -7.94
CA PRO A 12 -26.40 -6.79 -8.34
C PRO A 12 -27.00 -5.42 -8.69
N GLY A 13 -27.64 -5.32 -9.85
CA GLY A 13 -28.22 -4.06 -10.34
C GLY A 13 -27.25 -3.06 -10.95
N ALA A 14 -25.95 -3.30 -10.92
CA ALA A 14 -24.98 -2.39 -11.54
C ALA A 14 -24.98 -2.55 -13.08
N PRO A 15 -24.86 -1.45 -13.85
CA PRO A 15 -24.89 -1.49 -15.32
C PRO A 15 -23.63 -2.10 -15.95
N ARG A 16 -22.50 -2.15 -15.20
CA ARG A 16 -21.21 -2.63 -15.71
C ARG A 16 -20.43 -3.40 -14.65
N ASP A 17 -19.46 -4.18 -15.11
CA ASP A 17 -18.52 -4.87 -14.23
C ASP A 17 -17.61 -3.88 -13.51
N VAL A 18 -17.45 -4.09 -12.20
CA VAL A 18 -16.53 -3.32 -11.36
C VAL A 18 -15.12 -3.91 -11.41
N ILE A 19 -15.02 -5.24 -11.62
CA ILE A 19 -13.77 -5.95 -11.88
C ILE A 19 -13.86 -6.57 -13.27
N GLN A 20 -12.84 -6.35 -14.10
CA GLN A 20 -12.84 -6.72 -15.51
C GLN A 20 -11.52 -7.38 -15.89
N ASP A 21 -11.55 -8.71 -16.08
CA ASP A 21 -10.43 -9.52 -16.55
C ASP A 21 -9.13 -9.29 -15.76
N ILE A 22 -9.23 -9.37 -14.42
CA ILE A 22 -8.06 -9.19 -13.56
C ILE A 22 -7.33 -10.52 -13.39
N SER A 23 -6.03 -10.52 -13.71
CA SER A 23 -5.12 -11.65 -13.52
C SER A 23 -3.80 -11.17 -12.89
N PHE A 24 -3.37 -11.80 -11.80
CA PHE A 24 -2.09 -11.53 -11.14
C PHE A 24 -1.72 -12.61 -10.15
N THR A 25 -0.47 -12.55 -9.66
CA THR A 25 0.02 -13.42 -8.59
C THR A 25 0.71 -12.62 -7.50
N VAL A 26 0.57 -13.06 -6.24
CA VAL A 26 1.31 -12.52 -5.10
C VAL A 26 2.19 -13.62 -4.52
N ARG A 27 3.45 -13.31 -4.28
CA ARG A 27 4.45 -14.22 -3.69
C ARG A 27 4.31 -14.22 -2.17
N LYS A 28 4.86 -15.25 -1.52
CA LYS A 28 4.95 -15.28 -0.06
C LYS A 28 5.99 -14.26 0.41
N GLY A 29 5.69 -13.51 1.46
CA GLY A 29 6.62 -12.58 2.10
C GLY A 29 6.78 -11.24 1.36
N GLU A 30 5.93 -10.93 0.36
CA GLU A 30 5.96 -9.61 -0.28
C GLU A 30 4.84 -8.69 0.23
N ILE A 31 5.08 -7.39 0.18
CA ILE A 31 4.05 -6.35 0.25
C ILE A 31 3.63 -6.05 -1.18
N PHE A 32 2.38 -6.35 -1.52
CA PHE A 32 1.82 -6.12 -2.85
C PHE A 32 0.76 -5.01 -2.79
N GLY A 33 0.98 -3.92 -3.54
CA GLY A 33 0.11 -2.75 -3.54
C GLY A 33 -0.89 -2.73 -4.70
N PHE A 34 -2.17 -2.47 -4.40
CA PHE A 34 -3.15 -2.04 -5.40
C PHE A 34 -3.31 -0.53 -5.34
N LEU A 35 -2.93 0.14 -6.42
CA LEU A 35 -2.94 1.59 -6.54
C LEU A 35 -3.96 2.03 -7.60
N GLY A 36 -4.63 3.14 -7.35
CA GLY A 36 -5.57 3.71 -8.30
C GLY A 36 -6.54 4.68 -7.64
N PRO A 37 -7.32 5.42 -8.43
CA PRO A 37 -8.25 6.41 -7.91
C PRO A 37 -9.39 5.76 -7.10
N SER A 38 -10.14 6.59 -6.39
CA SER A 38 -11.36 6.14 -5.73
C SER A 38 -12.33 5.54 -6.77
N GLY A 39 -13.02 4.46 -6.41
CA GLY A 39 -13.93 3.76 -7.33
C GLY A 39 -13.26 2.88 -8.40
N ALA A 40 -11.93 2.77 -8.45
CA ALA A 40 -11.23 1.92 -9.44
C ALA A 40 -11.47 0.41 -9.29
N GLY A 41 -12.05 -0.04 -8.16
CA GLY A 41 -12.33 -1.45 -7.88
C GLY A 41 -11.43 -2.09 -6.82
N LYS A 42 -10.49 -1.33 -6.20
CA LYS A 42 -9.52 -1.85 -5.21
C LYS A 42 -10.20 -2.59 -4.04
N SER A 43 -11.10 -1.93 -3.33
CA SER A 43 -11.81 -2.54 -2.19
C SER A 43 -12.76 -3.66 -2.61
N THR A 44 -13.30 -3.63 -3.85
CA THR A 44 -14.08 -4.74 -4.41
C THR A 44 -13.19 -5.97 -4.64
N LEU A 45 -12.00 -5.78 -5.22
CA LEU A 45 -11.02 -6.84 -5.41
C LEU A 45 -10.59 -7.43 -4.06
N GLN A 46 -10.31 -6.58 -3.07
CA GLN A 46 -9.99 -7.03 -1.71
C GLN A 46 -11.12 -7.87 -1.09
N LYS A 47 -12.39 -7.48 -1.27
CA LYS A 47 -13.54 -8.27 -0.80
C LYS A 47 -13.65 -9.64 -1.50
N ILE A 48 -13.23 -9.75 -2.75
CA ILE A 48 -13.12 -11.04 -3.46
C ILE A 48 -11.99 -11.86 -2.86
N LEU A 49 -10.80 -11.29 -2.68
CA LEU A 49 -9.63 -11.97 -2.11
C LEU A 49 -9.83 -12.43 -0.66
N THR A 50 -10.61 -11.70 0.12
CA THR A 50 -11.00 -12.09 1.48
C THR A 50 -12.21 -13.02 1.51
N GLY A 51 -12.81 -13.33 0.36
CA GLY A 51 -13.94 -14.24 0.24
C GLY A 51 -15.26 -13.66 0.78
N VAL A 52 -15.36 -12.35 0.98
CA VAL A 52 -16.62 -11.65 1.30
C VAL A 52 -17.54 -11.67 0.09
N LEU A 53 -17.02 -11.40 -1.12
CA LEU A 53 -17.72 -11.52 -2.37
C LEU A 53 -17.34 -12.84 -3.05
N ARG A 54 -18.36 -13.67 -3.42
CA ARG A 54 -18.15 -15.01 -3.98
C ARG A 54 -18.68 -15.18 -5.39
N ASP A 55 -19.63 -14.34 -5.82
CA ASP A 55 -20.32 -14.46 -7.11
C ASP A 55 -19.53 -13.80 -8.25
N TYR A 56 -18.20 -14.05 -8.26
CA TYR A 56 -17.30 -13.59 -9.32
C TYR A 56 -17.12 -14.67 -10.38
N GLN A 57 -16.77 -14.27 -11.61
CA GLN A 57 -16.29 -15.17 -12.67
C GLN A 57 -14.76 -15.27 -12.60
N GLY A 58 -14.20 -16.33 -13.23
CA GLY A 58 -12.78 -16.63 -13.19
C GLY A 58 -12.40 -17.46 -11.96
N TRP A 59 -11.12 -17.46 -11.63
CA TRP A 59 -10.55 -18.27 -10.55
C TRP A 59 -9.69 -17.43 -9.60
N VAL A 60 -9.93 -17.59 -8.30
CA VAL A 60 -9.24 -16.82 -7.25
C VAL A 60 -8.83 -17.75 -6.12
N GLN A 61 -7.52 -17.97 -5.97
CA GLN A 61 -6.94 -18.77 -4.92
C GLN A 61 -6.14 -17.92 -3.94
N VAL A 62 -6.40 -18.07 -2.65
CA VAL A 62 -5.67 -17.42 -1.55
C VAL A 62 -5.25 -18.48 -0.54
N LEU A 63 -3.96 -18.52 -0.18
CA LEU A 63 -3.40 -19.50 0.75
C LEU A 63 -3.74 -20.97 0.38
N GLY A 64 -3.78 -21.27 -0.94
CA GLY A 64 -4.15 -22.60 -1.45
C GLY A 64 -5.64 -22.89 -1.49
N THR A 65 -6.50 -21.97 -1.06
CA THR A 65 -7.96 -22.13 -1.04
C THR A 65 -8.61 -21.30 -2.15
N GLU A 66 -9.46 -21.93 -2.97
CA GLU A 66 -10.32 -21.21 -3.93
C GLU A 66 -11.43 -20.48 -3.17
N MET A 67 -11.62 -19.17 -3.44
CA MET A 67 -12.42 -18.31 -2.57
C MET A 67 -13.92 -18.61 -2.61
N LYS A 68 -14.45 -19.19 -3.69
CA LYS A 68 -15.84 -19.66 -3.74
C LYS A 68 -16.11 -20.77 -2.72
N HIS A 69 -15.11 -21.60 -2.42
CA HIS A 69 -15.21 -22.77 -1.56
C HIS A 69 -14.55 -22.59 -0.17
N ARG A 70 -14.18 -21.34 0.20
CA ARG A 70 -13.56 -21.07 1.50
C ARG A 70 -14.47 -21.47 2.65
N LYS A 71 -13.86 -22.03 3.71
CA LYS A 71 -14.49 -22.35 5.00
C LYS A 71 -14.16 -21.25 6.04
N SER A 72 -14.83 -21.29 7.18
CA SER A 72 -14.56 -20.36 8.31
C SER A 72 -13.10 -20.40 8.79
N SER A 73 -12.46 -21.58 8.75
CA SER A 73 -11.05 -21.76 9.11
C SER A 73 -10.06 -20.93 8.24
N PHE A 74 -10.50 -20.44 7.10
CA PHE A 74 -9.70 -19.52 6.28
C PHE A 74 -9.42 -18.22 7.02
N TYR A 75 -10.38 -17.72 7.81
CA TYR A 75 -10.23 -16.46 8.55
C TYR A 75 -9.24 -16.54 9.72
N GLU A 76 -8.91 -17.75 10.19
CA GLU A 76 -7.82 -17.96 11.16
C GLU A 76 -6.43 -17.66 10.57
N ARG A 77 -6.33 -17.51 9.25
CA ARG A 77 -5.06 -17.38 8.52
C ARG A 77 -4.85 -16.00 7.90
N ILE A 78 -5.88 -15.17 7.89
CA ILE A 78 -5.84 -13.81 7.31
C ILE A 78 -6.21 -12.76 8.35
N GLY A 79 -5.51 -11.63 8.35
CA GLY A 79 -5.89 -10.43 9.07
C GLY A 79 -6.46 -9.40 8.09
N VAL A 80 -7.54 -8.72 8.47
CA VAL A 80 -8.18 -7.71 7.60
C VAL A 80 -8.37 -6.43 8.40
N ASP A 81 -7.80 -5.34 7.91
CA ASP A 81 -8.07 -4.00 8.40
C ASP A 81 -8.73 -3.17 7.29
N PHE A 82 -9.90 -2.59 7.62
CA PHE A 82 -10.68 -1.79 6.69
C PHE A 82 -10.40 -0.30 6.91
N GLU A 83 -10.56 0.51 5.88
CA GLU A 83 -10.38 1.98 5.92
C GLU A 83 -11.09 2.64 7.12
N PHE A 84 -12.27 2.14 7.48
CA PHE A 84 -13.04 2.61 8.64
C PHE A 84 -13.12 1.51 9.70
N PRO A 85 -12.22 1.53 10.70
CA PRO A 85 -12.23 0.52 11.75
C PRO A 85 -13.48 0.63 12.64
N ASN A 86 -14.25 -0.45 12.69
CA ASN A 86 -15.43 -0.55 13.54
C ASN A 86 -15.05 -1.19 14.88
N PHE A 87 -15.28 -0.45 15.95
CA PHE A 87 -15.09 -0.87 17.34
C PHE A 87 -16.33 -0.59 18.18
N TYR A 88 -16.47 -1.34 19.25
CA TYR A 88 -17.47 -1.05 20.30
C TYR A 88 -17.00 0.18 21.08
N GLY A 89 -17.55 1.36 20.76
CA GLY A 89 -17.10 2.64 21.31
C GLY A 89 -17.24 2.76 22.84
N LYS A 90 -18.19 2.03 23.43
CA LYS A 90 -18.39 1.98 24.90
C LYS A 90 -17.36 1.11 25.62
N PHE A 91 -16.70 0.19 24.92
CA PHE A 91 -15.64 -0.67 25.42
C PHE A 91 -14.31 0.07 25.38
N THR A 92 -13.41 -0.31 26.25
CA THR A 92 -11.99 0.08 26.21
C THR A 92 -11.29 -0.59 25.01
N ALA A 93 -10.08 -0.14 24.68
CA ALA A 93 -9.30 -0.80 23.65
C ALA A 93 -8.98 -2.25 24.01
N LEU A 94 -8.60 -2.50 25.26
CA LEU A 94 -8.29 -3.84 25.73
C LEU A 94 -9.52 -4.75 25.68
N GLU A 95 -10.70 -4.30 26.15
CA GLU A 95 -11.94 -5.07 26.06
C GLU A 95 -12.32 -5.39 24.61
N ASN A 96 -12.17 -4.43 23.68
CA ASN A 96 -12.38 -4.69 22.26
C ASN A 96 -11.45 -5.80 21.75
N LEU A 97 -10.15 -5.71 22.04
CA LEU A 97 -9.18 -6.71 21.57
C LEU A 97 -9.43 -8.09 22.19
N GLN A 98 -9.78 -8.15 23.48
CA GLN A 98 -10.15 -9.40 24.16
C GLN A 98 -11.40 -10.03 23.54
N TYR A 99 -12.42 -9.21 23.23
CA TYR A 99 -13.60 -9.66 22.53
C TYR A 99 -13.28 -10.25 21.16
N PHE A 100 -12.51 -9.52 20.32
CA PHE A 100 -12.10 -10.03 19.01
C PHE A 100 -11.21 -11.28 19.14
N ALA A 101 -10.31 -11.34 20.13
CA ALA A 101 -9.48 -12.50 20.39
C ALA A 101 -10.33 -13.76 20.69
N SER A 102 -11.46 -13.59 21.41
CA SER A 102 -12.36 -14.72 21.75
C SER A 102 -13.08 -15.34 20.55
N LEU A 103 -13.07 -14.68 19.38
CA LEU A 103 -13.68 -15.19 18.14
C LEU A 103 -12.79 -16.20 17.41
N TYR A 104 -11.50 -16.28 17.75
CA TYR A 104 -10.55 -17.21 17.13
C TYR A 104 -10.42 -18.50 17.93
N HIS A 105 -10.25 -19.62 17.22
CA HIS A 105 -10.02 -20.92 17.86
C HIS A 105 -8.57 -21.10 18.29
N GLN A 106 -7.62 -20.52 17.52
CA GLN A 106 -6.21 -20.57 17.85
C GLN A 106 -5.84 -19.57 18.97
N LYS A 107 -4.74 -19.86 19.66
CA LYS A 107 -4.19 -18.95 20.67
C LYS A 107 -3.81 -17.63 20.02
N THR A 108 -4.31 -16.53 20.59
CA THR A 108 -4.00 -15.18 20.14
C THR A 108 -2.74 -14.63 20.81
N LEU A 109 -2.15 -13.59 20.19
CA LEU A 109 -1.10 -12.79 20.81
C LEU A 109 -1.68 -11.99 21.98
N ASP A 110 -0.82 -11.62 22.93
CA ASP A 110 -1.24 -10.79 24.05
C ASP A 110 -1.65 -9.37 23.58
N PRO A 111 -2.89 -8.94 23.85
CA PRO A 111 -3.37 -7.63 23.43
C PRO A 111 -2.56 -6.45 23.98
N LEU A 112 -2.04 -6.53 25.22
CA LEU A 112 -1.27 -5.44 25.82
C LEU A 112 0.07 -5.27 25.12
N THR A 113 0.77 -6.38 24.81
CA THR A 113 2.01 -6.36 24.02
C THR A 113 1.79 -5.73 22.63
N LEU A 114 0.67 -6.06 21.97
CA LEU A 114 0.34 -5.46 20.67
C LEU A 114 0.01 -3.97 20.77
N LEU A 115 -0.68 -3.55 21.84
CA LEU A 115 -0.95 -2.13 22.10
C LEU A 115 0.33 -1.33 22.37
N GLU A 116 1.31 -1.93 23.04
CA GLU A 116 2.61 -1.32 23.28
C GLU A 116 3.35 -1.03 21.96
N GLN A 117 3.35 -1.98 21.02
CA GLN A 117 3.99 -1.82 19.71
C GLN A 117 3.46 -0.62 18.91
N VAL A 118 2.21 -0.22 19.13
CA VAL A 118 1.60 0.95 18.47
C VAL A 118 1.54 2.20 19.38
N GLY A 119 2.18 2.17 20.55
CA GLY A 119 2.18 3.28 21.51
C GLY A 119 0.79 3.59 22.09
N LEU A 120 -0.02 2.57 22.31
CA LEU A 120 -1.37 2.69 22.92
C LEU A 120 -1.48 2.01 24.29
N GLN A 121 -0.37 1.56 24.89
CA GLN A 121 -0.37 0.86 26.18
C GLN A 121 -0.98 1.70 27.31
N HIS A 122 -0.71 3.01 27.35
CA HIS A 122 -1.25 3.92 28.37
C HIS A 122 -2.73 4.29 28.16
N ASP A 123 -3.25 3.99 26.97
CA ASP A 123 -4.63 4.23 26.60
C ASP A 123 -5.48 2.94 26.59
N ALA A 124 -4.89 1.78 26.90
CA ALA A 124 -5.51 0.47 26.82
C ALA A 124 -6.88 0.40 27.56
N HIS A 125 -7.01 1.08 28.69
CA HIS A 125 -8.22 1.12 29.53
C HIS A 125 -9.15 2.32 29.23
N LYS A 126 -8.83 3.17 28.23
CA LYS A 126 -9.73 4.24 27.79
C LYS A 126 -10.75 3.70 26.79
N ARG A 127 -11.98 4.25 26.85
CA ARG A 127 -13.04 3.89 25.88
C ARG A 127 -12.66 4.31 24.47
N VAL A 128 -12.88 3.42 23.49
CA VAL A 128 -12.56 3.69 22.08
C VAL A 128 -13.35 4.87 21.50
N ALA A 129 -14.51 5.21 22.07
CA ALA A 129 -15.24 6.43 21.70
C ALA A 129 -14.38 7.71 21.85
N SER A 130 -13.44 7.76 22.81
CA SER A 130 -12.56 8.90 23.07
C SER A 130 -11.28 8.88 22.22
N TYR A 131 -11.05 7.84 21.43
CA TYR A 131 -9.85 7.71 20.60
C TYR A 131 -9.88 8.66 19.40
N SER A 132 -8.76 9.28 19.10
CA SER A 132 -8.56 10.00 17.84
C SER A 132 -8.65 9.06 16.63
N LYS A 133 -8.77 9.61 15.42
CA LYS A 133 -8.75 8.80 14.20
C LYS A 133 -7.45 7.95 14.13
N GLY A 134 -6.30 8.55 14.39
CA GLY A 134 -5.02 7.85 14.36
C GLY A 134 -4.90 6.73 15.40
N MET A 135 -5.43 6.93 16.62
CA MET A 135 -5.50 5.88 17.65
C MET A 135 -6.40 4.73 17.20
N LYS A 136 -7.55 5.01 16.57
CA LYS A 136 -8.46 3.97 16.05
C LYS A 136 -7.83 3.17 14.92
N MET A 137 -7.09 3.81 14.02
CA MET A 137 -6.40 3.12 12.93
C MET A 137 -5.28 2.21 13.46
N ARG A 138 -4.47 2.68 14.41
CA ARG A 138 -3.45 1.85 15.07
C ARG A 138 -4.09 0.66 15.81
N LEU A 139 -5.21 0.88 16.48
CA LEU A 139 -5.98 -0.20 17.13
C LEU A 139 -6.55 -1.18 16.09
N GLY A 140 -6.98 -0.72 14.90
CA GLY A 140 -7.42 -1.56 13.78
C GLY A 140 -6.32 -2.49 13.29
N PHE A 141 -5.13 -1.93 13.11
CA PHE A 141 -3.96 -2.72 12.73
C PHE A 141 -3.60 -3.78 13.80
N VAL A 142 -3.61 -3.42 15.08
CA VAL A 142 -3.41 -4.36 16.19
C VAL A 142 -4.45 -5.47 16.16
N ARG A 143 -5.74 -5.14 15.96
CA ARG A 143 -6.82 -6.13 15.87
C ARG A 143 -6.56 -7.15 14.77
N CYS A 144 -6.07 -6.73 13.60
CA CYS A 144 -5.81 -7.67 12.51
C CYS A 144 -4.60 -8.58 12.76
N LEU A 145 -3.75 -8.29 13.76
CA LEU A 145 -2.61 -9.08 14.16
C LEU A 145 -2.91 -10.09 15.28
N LEU A 146 -4.03 -9.96 16.02
CA LEU A 146 -4.33 -10.73 17.23
C LEU A 146 -4.09 -12.24 17.09
N HIS A 147 -4.55 -12.84 16.02
CA HIS A 147 -4.46 -14.29 15.76
C HIS A 147 -3.21 -14.68 14.95
N ASN A 148 -2.22 -13.79 14.87
CA ASN A 148 -0.95 -13.99 14.16
C ASN A 148 -1.11 -14.53 12.72
N PRO A 149 -1.86 -13.88 11.85
CA PRO A 149 -2.16 -14.35 10.50
C PRO A 149 -0.92 -14.41 9.60
N GLN A 150 -0.97 -15.24 8.56
CA GLN A 150 0.09 -15.35 7.55
C GLN A 150 -0.01 -14.29 6.46
N LEU A 151 -1.23 -13.74 6.27
CA LEU A 151 -1.55 -12.78 5.21
C LEU A 151 -2.40 -11.65 5.78
N LEU A 152 -1.99 -10.42 5.52
CA LEU A 152 -2.69 -9.21 5.92
C LEU A 152 -3.31 -8.53 4.71
N PHE A 153 -4.53 -8.04 4.86
CA PHE A 153 -5.22 -7.16 3.93
C PHE A 153 -5.46 -5.82 4.61
N LEU A 154 -4.85 -4.77 4.10
CA LEU A 154 -4.89 -3.44 4.68
C LEU A 154 -5.48 -2.46 3.66
N ASP A 155 -6.63 -1.88 3.99
CA ASP A 155 -7.34 -0.94 3.12
C ASP A 155 -7.09 0.50 3.60
N GLU A 156 -6.29 1.27 2.85
CA GLU A 156 -5.92 2.66 3.13
C GLU A 156 -5.37 2.88 4.57
N PRO A 157 -4.43 2.08 5.07
CA PRO A 157 -4.06 2.04 6.50
C PRO A 157 -3.42 3.35 7.02
N THR A 158 -2.92 4.21 6.14
CA THR A 158 -2.27 5.49 6.50
C THR A 158 -3.11 6.70 6.13
N SER A 159 -4.31 6.51 5.57
CA SER A 159 -5.15 7.58 5.04
C SER A 159 -5.61 8.57 6.13
N GLY A 160 -5.25 9.85 5.93
CA GLY A 160 -5.63 10.94 6.84
C GLY A 160 -4.97 10.87 8.21
N LEU A 161 -3.84 10.17 8.33
CA LEU A 161 -2.97 10.22 9.48
C LEU A 161 -1.95 11.35 9.33
N ASP A 162 -1.56 11.93 10.46
CA ASP A 162 -0.38 12.76 10.51
C ASP A 162 0.91 11.94 10.27
N PRO A 163 2.02 12.57 9.87
CA PRO A 163 3.25 11.86 9.50
C PRO A 163 3.80 10.93 10.59
N ALA A 164 3.67 11.31 11.87
CA ALA A 164 4.20 10.51 12.98
C ALA A 164 3.39 9.21 13.16
N ASN A 165 2.05 9.31 13.16
CA ASN A 165 1.17 8.14 13.23
C ASN A 165 1.28 7.24 11.99
N ALA A 166 1.41 7.83 10.79
CA ALA A 166 1.64 7.07 9.56
C ALA A 166 2.97 6.30 9.63
N ARG A 167 4.03 6.92 10.17
CA ARG A 167 5.35 6.27 10.31
C ARG A 167 5.26 5.03 11.19
N ILE A 168 4.60 5.10 12.34
CA ILE A 168 4.42 3.94 13.24
C ILE A 168 3.80 2.75 12.49
N LEU A 169 2.72 2.98 11.73
CA LEU A 169 2.07 1.90 10.97
C LEU A 169 2.93 1.36 9.84
N LYS A 170 3.69 2.23 9.16
CA LYS A 170 4.61 1.80 8.09
C LYS A 170 5.73 0.92 8.64
N ASP A 171 6.33 1.32 9.76
CA ASP A 171 7.38 0.52 10.41
C ASP A 171 6.83 -0.84 10.84
N MET A 172 5.65 -0.90 11.44
CA MET A 172 5.01 -2.17 11.78
C MET A 172 4.72 -3.06 10.57
N MET A 173 4.26 -2.49 9.44
CA MET A 173 4.07 -3.26 8.20
C MET A 173 5.39 -3.88 7.72
N LEU A 174 6.48 -3.12 7.75
CA LEU A 174 7.81 -3.61 7.39
C LEU A 174 8.31 -4.69 8.35
N GLU A 175 8.07 -4.55 9.66
CA GLU A 175 8.38 -5.59 10.66
C GLU A 175 7.57 -6.87 10.41
N GLN A 176 6.27 -6.77 10.13
CA GLN A 176 5.46 -7.95 9.80
C GLN A 176 5.95 -8.66 8.53
N LYS A 177 6.36 -7.89 7.51
CA LYS A 177 7.00 -8.43 6.31
C LYS A 177 8.34 -9.11 6.65
N ALA A 178 9.20 -8.47 7.42
CA ALA A 178 10.47 -9.06 7.87
C ALA A 178 10.26 -10.36 8.65
N GLY A 179 9.15 -10.46 9.40
CA GLY A 179 8.68 -11.69 10.06
C GLY A 179 8.10 -12.74 9.09
N GLY A 180 8.16 -12.52 7.78
CA GLY A 180 7.73 -13.47 6.73
C GLY A 180 6.25 -13.43 6.38
N LYS A 181 5.49 -12.46 6.89
CA LYS A 181 4.09 -12.27 6.51
C LYS A 181 3.99 -11.65 5.11
N THR A 182 2.90 -11.96 4.44
CA THR A 182 2.53 -11.33 3.15
C THR A 182 1.50 -10.25 3.42
N ILE A 183 1.60 -9.11 2.73
CA ILE A 183 0.70 -7.98 2.94
C ILE A 183 0.11 -7.57 1.59
N ILE A 184 -1.21 -7.44 1.54
CA ILE A 184 -1.94 -6.76 0.46
C ILE A 184 -2.30 -5.37 0.97
N LEU A 185 -1.83 -4.36 0.27
CA LEU A 185 -2.06 -2.96 0.58
C LEU A 185 -2.93 -2.34 -0.52
N THR A 186 -4.06 -1.74 -0.17
CA THR A 186 -4.75 -0.83 -1.09
C THR A 186 -4.45 0.61 -0.67
N THR A 187 -4.07 1.44 -1.61
CA THR A 187 -3.87 2.86 -1.35
C THR A 187 -3.98 3.72 -2.62
N HIS A 188 -4.27 4.99 -2.44
CA HIS A 188 -4.12 6.03 -3.45
C HIS A 188 -2.84 6.86 -3.23
N ASN A 189 -2.14 6.66 -2.09
CA ASN A 189 -0.89 7.35 -1.77
C ASN A 189 0.29 6.66 -2.45
N MET A 190 0.78 7.27 -3.54
CA MET A 190 1.91 6.74 -4.33
C MET A 190 3.23 6.76 -3.58
N HIS A 191 3.42 7.71 -2.65
CA HIS A 191 4.63 7.78 -1.83
C HIS A 191 4.70 6.56 -0.89
N ASP A 192 3.63 6.27 -0.15
CA ASP A 192 3.57 5.12 0.76
C ASP A 192 3.73 3.80 0.00
N ALA A 193 3.13 3.70 -1.19
CA ALA A 193 3.31 2.52 -2.03
C ALA A 193 4.75 2.35 -2.52
N GLY A 194 5.43 3.44 -2.89
CA GLY A 194 6.83 3.43 -3.31
C GLY A 194 7.79 3.03 -2.18
N GLU A 195 7.45 3.41 -0.93
CA GLU A 195 8.25 3.08 0.26
C GLU A 195 8.04 1.64 0.74
N LEU A 196 6.80 1.14 0.68
CA LEU A 196 6.43 -0.12 1.34
C LEU A 196 6.38 -1.31 0.41
N CYS A 197 5.91 -1.13 -0.85
CA CYS A 197 5.57 -2.25 -1.71
C CYS A 197 6.76 -2.80 -2.49
N ASP A 198 6.87 -4.12 -2.55
CA ASP A 198 7.80 -4.81 -3.46
C ASP A 198 7.32 -4.74 -4.90
N ARG A 199 6.00 -4.87 -5.09
CA ARG A 199 5.34 -4.76 -6.39
C ARG A 199 4.02 -4.03 -6.26
N VAL A 200 3.67 -3.29 -7.30
CA VAL A 200 2.41 -2.54 -7.35
C VAL A 200 1.66 -2.82 -8.64
N ALA A 201 0.34 -2.89 -8.53
CA ALA A 201 -0.58 -2.99 -9.65
C ALA A 201 -1.43 -1.71 -9.74
N PHE A 202 -1.35 -1.01 -10.86
CA PHE A 202 -2.23 0.13 -11.13
C PHE A 202 -3.59 -0.36 -11.61
N ILE A 203 -4.64 -0.05 -10.86
CA ILE A 203 -6.03 -0.40 -11.17
C ILE A 203 -6.79 0.85 -11.61
N VAL A 204 -7.39 0.78 -12.80
CA VAL A 204 -8.25 1.83 -13.36
C VAL A 204 -9.42 1.17 -14.07
N ASP A 205 -10.64 1.63 -13.77
CA ASP A 205 -11.89 1.10 -14.34
C ASP A 205 -12.00 -0.43 -14.24
N GLY A 206 -11.63 -0.99 -13.09
CA GLY A 206 -11.72 -2.42 -12.83
C GLY A 206 -10.67 -3.29 -13.54
N LYS A 207 -9.63 -2.70 -14.15
CA LYS A 207 -8.57 -3.42 -14.88
C LYS A 207 -7.20 -3.10 -14.30
N ILE A 208 -6.30 -4.08 -14.29
CA ILE A 208 -4.88 -3.82 -14.07
C ILE A 208 -4.30 -3.24 -15.36
N ARG A 209 -3.81 -2.00 -15.28
CA ARG A 209 -3.19 -1.28 -16.40
C ARG A 209 -1.70 -1.55 -16.51
N ALA A 210 -1.05 -1.74 -15.37
CA ALA A 210 0.37 -2.10 -15.30
C ALA A 210 0.66 -2.76 -13.95
N LEU A 211 1.68 -3.63 -13.91
CA LEU A 211 2.13 -4.33 -12.72
C LEU A 211 3.65 -4.45 -12.79
N ASN A 212 4.35 -3.84 -11.84
CA ASN A 212 5.81 -3.92 -11.75
C ASN A 212 6.29 -3.57 -10.33
N THR A 213 7.61 -3.57 -10.10
CA THR A 213 8.19 -2.97 -8.90
C THR A 213 8.13 -1.43 -8.98
N PRO A 214 8.05 -0.71 -7.86
CA PRO A 214 8.12 0.76 -7.86
C PRO A 214 9.33 1.29 -8.63
N GLN A 215 10.50 0.70 -8.41
CA GLN A 215 11.75 1.10 -9.07
C GLN A 215 11.69 0.88 -10.58
N ALA A 216 11.18 -0.28 -11.04
CA ALA A 216 11.07 -0.56 -12.47
C ALA A 216 10.15 0.45 -13.18
N PHE A 217 9.06 0.86 -12.54
CA PHE A 217 8.18 1.91 -13.08
C PHE A 217 8.89 3.26 -13.22
N GLN A 218 9.78 3.59 -12.30
CA GLN A 218 10.56 4.82 -12.33
C GLN A 218 11.62 4.81 -13.44
N VAL A 219 12.27 3.65 -13.66
CA VAL A 219 13.37 3.48 -14.62
C VAL A 219 12.87 3.26 -16.07
N GLU A 220 11.92 2.34 -16.29
CA GLU A 220 11.49 1.91 -17.66
C GLU A 220 10.94 3.05 -18.53
N ARG A 221 10.49 4.15 -17.94
CA ARG A 221 9.96 5.30 -18.66
C ARG A 221 10.79 6.57 -18.53
N SER A 222 11.94 6.48 -17.89
CA SER A 222 12.96 7.52 -17.90
C SER A 222 13.75 7.46 -19.20
N GLY A 223 13.08 7.67 -20.35
CA GLY A 223 13.74 7.76 -21.67
C GLY A 223 14.73 8.91 -21.72
N SER A 224 15.58 9.25 -20.99
CA SER A 224 16.53 10.28 -20.61
C SER A 224 16.13 10.91 -19.26
N ALA A 225 16.69 10.40 -18.15
CA ALA A 225 16.52 11.04 -16.85
C ALA A 225 16.89 12.51 -16.97
N GLU A 226 15.94 13.38 -16.65
CA GLU A 226 16.16 14.82 -16.63
C GLU A 226 17.11 15.15 -15.47
N VAL A 227 18.20 15.85 -15.76
CA VAL A 227 19.18 16.29 -14.77
C VAL A 227 19.09 17.79 -14.64
N ASN A 228 18.78 18.25 -13.43
CA ASN A 228 18.89 19.65 -13.08
C ASN A 228 20.24 19.88 -12.39
N TYR A 229 21.02 20.84 -12.86
CA TYR A 229 22.27 21.22 -12.23
C TYR A 229 22.39 22.72 -12.04
N SER A 230 23.09 23.12 -10.99
CA SER A 230 23.35 24.53 -10.67
C SER A 230 24.85 24.75 -10.55
N TYR A 231 25.32 25.84 -11.10
CA TYR A 231 26.74 26.22 -11.02
C TYR A 231 26.90 27.72 -10.80
N ARG A 232 28.08 28.12 -10.29
CA ARG A 232 28.41 29.52 -10.05
C ARG A 232 29.10 30.11 -11.29
N ARG A 233 28.56 31.23 -11.78
CA ARG A 233 29.15 32.02 -12.87
C ARG A 233 29.07 33.50 -12.49
N ASP A 234 30.19 34.24 -12.53
CA ASP A 234 30.29 35.66 -12.22
C ASP A 234 29.61 36.07 -10.91
N GLY A 235 29.81 35.22 -9.85
CA GLY A 235 29.21 35.45 -8.53
C GLY A 235 27.71 35.10 -8.41
N ARG A 236 27.04 34.67 -9.50
CA ARG A 236 25.63 34.31 -9.53
C ARG A 236 25.46 32.81 -9.67
N THR A 237 24.35 32.26 -9.14
CA THR A 237 23.94 30.88 -9.36
C THR A 237 23.15 30.80 -10.65
N VAL A 238 23.53 29.87 -11.53
CA VAL A 238 22.85 29.60 -12.81
C VAL A 238 22.28 28.18 -12.70
N ASP A 239 20.97 28.05 -12.95
CA ASP A 239 20.27 26.74 -12.98
C ASP A 239 20.09 26.32 -14.45
N ARG A 240 20.36 25.04 -14.73
CA ARG A 240 20.25 24.42 -16.06
C ARG A 240 19.57 23.08 -15.98
N ARG A 241 19.01 22.67 -17.11
CA ARG A 241 18.44 21.35 -17.32
C ARG A 241 19.11 20.66 -18.50
N SER A 242 19.41 19.39 -18.34
CA SER A 242 19.95 18.53 -19.38
C SER A 242 19.38 17.12 -19.22
N THR A 243 19.72 16.21 -20.09
CA THR A 243 19.39 14.79 -19.92
C THR A 243 20.67 14.02 -19.57
N LEU A 244 20.52 12.90 -18.86
CA LEU A 244 21.68 12.08 -18.46
C LEU A 244 22.54 11.67 -19.66
N THR A 245 21.91 11.42 -20.81
CA THR A 245 22.59 11.07 -22.08
C THR A 245 23.31 12.24 -22.72
N GLN A 246 22.83 13.46 -22.51
CA GLN A 246 23.41 14.68 -23.09
C GLN A 246 24.37 15.40 -22.14
N LEU A 247 24.35 15.04 -20.85
CA LEU A 247 25.11 15.74 -19.81
C LEU A 247 26.62 15.74 -20.07
N GLY A 248 27.15 14.64 -20.61
CA GLY A 248 28.58 14.54 -21.00
C GLY A 248 28.96 15.39 -22.20
N GLN A 249 27.98 15.87 -22.99
CA GLN A 249 28.18 16.75 -24.16
C GLN A 249 27.76 18.21 -23.85
N ASP A 250 27.30 18.47 -22.65
CA ASP A 250 26.92 19.81 -22.19
C ASP A 250 28.19 20.56 -21.73
N ASP A 251 28.70 21.42 -22.61
CA ASP A 251 29.92 22.18 -22.37
C ASP A 251 29.90 23.00 -21.08
N GLU A 252 28.75 23.56 -20.70
CA GLU A 252 28.62 24.33 -19.47
C GLU A 252 28.72 23.43 -18.23
N PHE A 253 28.12 22.25 -18.28
CA PHE A 253 28.22 21.25 -17.21
C PHE A 253 29.66 20.75 -17.06
N VAL A 254 30.30 20.36 -18.18
CA VAL A 254 31.67 19.84 -18.18
C VAL A 254 32.65 20.90 -17.64
N LYS A 255 32.54 22.17 -18.10
CA LYS A 255 33.34 23.28 -17.59
C LYS A 255 33.11 23.53 -16.10
N ALA A 256 31.84 23.52 -15.65
CA ALA A 256 31.50 23.72 -14.23
C ALA A 256 32.04 22.59 -13.34
N LEU A 257 32.07 21.37 -13.84
CA LEU A 257 32.65 20.22 -13.15
C LEU A 257 34.18 20.36 -13.03
N GLN A 258 34.85 20.70 -14.14
CA GLN A 258 36.32 20.81 -14.22
C GLN A 258 36.87 21.94 -13.37
N ASN A 259 36.21 23.09 -13.35
CA ASN A 259 36.68 24.28 -12.60
C ASN A 259 36.14 24.35 -11.16
N GLY A 260 35.38 23.33 -10.69
CA GLY A 260 34.85 23.26 -9.33
C GLY A 260 33.73 24.25 -9.03
N SER A 261 33.12 24.88 -10.04
CA SER A 261 32.02 25.84 -9.87
C SER A 261 30.66 25.18 -9.75
N LEU A 262 30.56 23.86 -9.97
CA LEU A 262 29.31 23.08 -9.83
C LEU A 262 28.87 23.07 -8.37
N LEU A 263 27.63 23.50 -8.11
CA LEU A 263 27.08 23.60 -6.75
C LEU A 263 26.15 22.43 -6.41
N ARG A 264 25.36 21.97 -7.41
CA ARG A 264 24.32 20.98 -7.18
C ARG A 264 24.04 20.20 -8.47
N ILE A 265 23.78 18.90 -8.33
CA ILE A 265 23.26 18.04 -9.38
C ILE A 265 22.07 17.29 -8.78
N HIS A 266 20.95 17.28 -9.46
CA HIS A 266 19.79 16.47 -9.15
C HIS A 266 19.30 15.75 -10.40
N SER A 267 19.32 14.41 -10.40
CA SER A 267 18.54 13.65 -11.35
C SER A 267 17.08 13.62 -10.87
N LYS A 268 16.16 14.03 -11.72
CA LYS A 268 14.74 13.91 -11.44
C LYS A 268 14.27 12.54 -11.88
N GLU A 269 14.22 11.59 -10.95
CA GLU A 269 13.50 10.34 -11.16
C GLU A 269 11.99 10.64 -11.19
N ARG A 270 11.27 9.99 -12.08
CA ARG A 270 9.82 10.11 -12.12
C ARG A 270 9.22 9.50 -10.85
N THR A 271 8.29 10.20 -10.25
CA THR A 271 7.50 9.66 -9.15
C THR A 271 6.52 8.59 -9.67
N LEU A 272 6.08 7.67 -8.81
CA LEU A 272 5.01 6.71 -9.18
C LEU A 272 3.74 7.43 -9.65
N GLU A 273 3.46 8.62 -9.13
CA GLU A 273 2.33 9.44 -9.53
C GLU A 273 2.48 9.94 -10.98
N GLU A 274 3.64 10.48 -11.35
CA GLU A 274 3.94 10.89 -12.74
C GLU A 274 3.84 9.72 -13.70
N VAL A 275 4.31 8.51 -13.28
CA VAL A 275 4.17 7.28 -14.06
C VAL A 275 2.72 6.87 -14.21
N PHE A 276 1.93 6.94 -13.13
CA PHE A 276 0.51 6.62 -13.15
C PHE A 276 -0.26 7.54 -14.11
N ILE A 277 -0.03 8.86 -14.04
CA ILE A 277 -0.66 9.85 -14.93
C ILE A 277 -0.28 9.56 -16.39
N ALA A 278 1.00 9.30 -16.68
CA ALA A 278 1.47 8.98 -18.03
C ALA A 278 0.86 7.69 -18.61
N LEU A 279 0.58 6.70 -17.75
CA LEU A 279 -0.02 5.41 -18.14
C LEU A 279 -1.53 5.47 -18.34
N THR A 280 -2.21 6.29 -17.55
CA THR A 280 -3.67 6.23 -17.41
C THR A 280 -4.37 7.48 -17.95
N GLY A 281 -3.65 8.58 -18.13
CA GLY A 281 -4.20 9.91 -18.47
C GLY A 281 -5.04 10.52 -17.35
N ARG A 282 -4.99 9.97 -16.12
CA ARG A 282 -5.84 10.40 -15.00
C ARG A 282 -4.99 10.87 -13.82
N GLN A 283 -5.47 11.89 -13.14
CA GLN A 283 -4.94 12.29 -11.83
C GLN A 283 -5.60 11.46 -10.72
N LEU A 284 -4.86 11.26 -9.63
CA LEU A 284 -5.40 10.72 -8.39
C LEU A 284 -6.15 11.86 -7.67
N GLN A 285 -7.43 11.68 -7.46
CA GLN A 285 -8.23 12.55 -6.59
C GLN A 285 -8.49 11.86 -5.28
#